data_d67cd08dab62f8eb8c88df9621d7d7eb
#
_entry.id   d67cd08dab62f8eb8c88df9621d7d7eb
#
_cell.length_a   1.000
_cell.length_b   1.000
_cell.length_c   1.000
_cell.angle_alpha   90.00
_cell.angle_beta   90.00
_cell.angle_gamma   90.00
#
_symmetry.space_group_name_H-M   'P 1'
#
loop_
_entity.id
_entity.type
_entity.pdbx_description
1 polymer ?
#
loop_
_entity_poly.entity_id
_entity_poly.type
_entity_poly.pdbx_seq_one_letter_code
_entity_poly.pdbx_strand_id
1 'polypeptide(L)'
;MRIENGFDVQASQQVAWALLTDVPRVVPCMPGARLERTIDDQTWEVLQTVKLGPISLQFRSEVKQEQLEEADGVAVLVIKAKEVKGKGGAEATVRSSLRGTESGTRVDLVTELELRGAVAQYGRPVVGSVAEELTRQFAACLAAMLADEGPADQAPQAKPIGGLRLLLRSLWRRLFRRG
;
A
#
# COMPACT_ATOMS: atom_id res chain seq x y z
N MET A 1 20.96 1.43 10.03
CA MET A 1 21.55 1.01 8.75
C MET A 1 20.72 1.57 7.60
N ARG A 2 21.35 1.88 6.46
CA ARG A 2 20.65 2.37 5.26
C ARG A 2 20.48 1.23 4.26
N ILE A 3 19.27 1.10 3.72
CA ILE A 3 18.88 0.11 2.71
C ILE A 3 18.24 0.87 1.56
N GLU A 4 18.68 0.58 0.33
CA GLU A 4 18.13 1.19 -0.88
C GLU A 4 17.53 0.09 -1.75
N ASN A 5 16.29 0.26 -2.12
CA ASN A 5 15.52 -0.63 -2.98
C ASN A 5 14.75 0.21 -4.01
N GLY A 6 14.16 -0.45 -4.98
CA GLY A 6 13.28 0.24 -5.91
C GLY A 6 12.63 -0.75 -6.86
N PHE A 7 11.55 -0.29 -7.50
CA PHE A 7 10.78 -1.09 -8.46
C PHE A 7 10.07 -0.17 -9.46
N ASP A 8 9.59 -0.76 -10.53
CA ASP A 8 8.81 -0.08 -11.56
C ASP A 8 7.37 -0.59 -11.55
N VAL A 9 6.42 0.31 -11.80
CA VAL A 9 5.00 -0.03 -11.98
C VAL A 9 4.49 0.54 -13.30
N GLN A 10 3.63 -0.20 -13.99
CA GLN A 10 3.04 0.19 -15.28
C GLN A 10 1.78 1.05 -15.06
N ALA A 11 1.96 2.19 -14.41
CA ALA A 11 0.90 3.16 -14.15
C ALA A 11 1.48 4.58 -14.19
N SER A 12 0.66 5.58 -14.45
CA SER A 12 1.10 6.98 -14.36
C SER A 12 1.54 7.32 -12.94
N GLN A 13 2.40 8.32 -12.80
CA GLN A 13 2.88 8.78 -11.49
C GLN A 13 1.71 9.14 -10.55
N GLN A 14 0.68 9.77 -11.07
CA GLN A 14 -0.49 10.16 -10.28
C GLN A 14 -1.25 8.94 -9.73
N VAL A 15 -1.46 7.91 -10.55
CA VAL A 15 -2.14 6.66 -10.13
C VAL A 15 -1.28 5.89 -9.12
N ALA A 16 0.02 5.78 -9.39
CA ALA A 16 0.98 5.14 -8.48
C ALA A 16 1.05 5.89 -7.14
N TRP A 17 1.06 7.23 -7.17
CA TRP A 17 1.05 8.08 -5.98
C TRP A 17 -0.20 7.84 -5.12
N ALA A 18 -1.38 7.94 -5.72
CA ALA A 18 -2.65 7.75 -5.02
C ALA A 18 -2.75 6.37 -4.34
N LEU A 19 -2.22 5.31 -4.99
CA LEU A 19 -2.20 3.98 -4.39
C LEU A 19 -1.16 3.88 -3.27
N LEU A 20 0.09 4.30 -3.51
CA LEU A 20 1.20 4.12 -2.57
C LEU A 20 1.05 4.95 -1.29
N THR A 21 0.34 6.07 -1.34
CA THR A 21 0.08 6.93 -0.18
C THR A 21 -1.15 6.52 0.63
N ASP A 22 -1.97 5.60 0.11
CA ASP A 22 -3.09 4.99 0.84
C ASP A 22 -2.59 3.78 1.64
N VAL A 23 -2.04 4.03 2.84
CA VAL A 23 -1.43 2.99 3.70
C VAL A 23 -2.39 1.84 3.98
N PRO A 24 -3.67 2.04 4.37
CA PRO A 24 -4.62 0.93 4.55
C PRO A 24 -4.77 0.04 3.33
N ARG A 25 -4.74 0.62 2.14
CA ARG A 25 -4.92 -0.09 0.89
C ARG A 25 -3.69 -0.91 0.49
N VAL A 26 -2.48 -0.44 0.80
CA VAL A 26 -1.24 -1.14 0.42
C VAL A 26 -0.70 -2.08 1.50
N VAL A 27 -1.14 -1.97 2.75
CA VAL A 27 -0.71 -2.89 3.83
C VAL A 27 -0.92 -4.36 3.47
N PRO A 28 -2.03 -4.80 2.82
CA PRO A 28 -2.18 -6.20 2.41
C PRO A 28 -1.13 -6.68 1.39
N CYS A 29 -0.51 -5.77 0.64
CA CYS A 29 0.59 -6.10 -0.27
C CYS A 29 1.91 -6.36 0.44
N MET A 30 2.08 -5.88 1.67
CA MET A 30 3.27 -6.19 2.46
C MET A 30 3.17 -7.61 3.02
N PRO A 31 4.10 -8.52 2.65
CA PRO A 31 4.01 -9.93 3.03
C PRO A 31 3.93 -10.13 4.54
N GLY A 32 2.91 -10.85 4.98
CA GLY A 32 2.68 -11.13 6.40
C GLY A 32 2.18 -9.96 7.23
N ALA A 33 1.84 -8.82 6.59
CA ALA A 33 1.25 -7.67 7.26
C ALA A 33 -0.28 -7.71 7.25
N ARG A 34 -0.86 -7.13 8.27
CA ARG A 34 -2.29 -6.82 8.34
C ARG A 34 -2.50 -5.53 9.12
N LEU A 35 -3.44 -4.74 8.68
CA LEU A 35 -3.91 -3.58 9.42
C LEU A 35 -4.67 -4.06 10.66
N GLU A 36 -4.28 -3.62 11.85
CA GLU A 36 -5.00 -3.91 13.08
C GLU A 36 -5.97 -2.78 13.41
N ARG A 37 -5.53 -1.54 13.23
CA ARG A 37 -6.33 -0.37 13.62
C ARG A 37 -5.83 0.89 12.91
N THR A 38 -6.75 1.77 12.53
CA THR A 38 -6.46 3.17 12.19
C THR A 38 -6.51 3.99 13.49
N ILE A 39 -5.43 4.70 13.81
CA ILE A 39 -5.32 5.54 15.01
C ILE A 39 -5.85 6.93 14.71
N ASP A 40 -5.38 7.51 13.61
CA ASP A 40 -5.86 8.78 13.03
C ASP A 40 -5.62 8.78 11.51
N ASP A 41 -5.85 9.91 10.84
CA ASP A 41 -5.76 10.03 9.38
C ASP A 41 -4.35 9.77 8.81
N GLN A 42 -3.32 9.80 9.65
CA GLN A 42 -1.91 9.65 9.26
C GLN A 42 -1.18 8.54 10.02
N THR A 43 -1.88 7.83 10.92
CA THR A 43 -1.25 6.87 11.82
C THR A 43 -2.04 5.57 11.91
N TRP A 44 -1.37 4.45 11.70
CA TRP A 44 -1.96 3.11 11.70
C TRP A 44 -1.17 2.14 12.57
N GLU A 45 -1.89 1.18 13.15
CA GLU A 45 -1.28 0.03 13.81
C GLU A 45 -1.33 -1.17 12.87
N VAL A 46 -0.16 -1.75 12.60
CA VAL A 46 0.04 -2.86 11.68
C VAL A 46 0.73 -4.02 12.42
N LEU A 47 0.19 -5.22 12.28
CA LEU A 47 0.86 -6.44 12.71
C LEU A 47 1.53 -7.07 11.50
N GLN A 48 2.84 -7.36 11.62
CA GLN A 48 3.61 -8.00 10.55
C GLN A 48 4.35 -9.22 11.06
N THR A 49 4.30 -10.32 10.29
CA THR A 49 5.07 -11.52 10.54
C THR A 49 6.22 -11.62 9.54
N VAL A 50 7.45 -11.65 10.02
CA VAL A 50 8.66 -11.80 9.21
C VAL A 50 9.26 -13.17 9.47
N LYS A 51 9.50 -13.93 8.39
CA LYS A 51 10.13 -15.26 8.46
C LYS A 51 11.61 -15.17 8.09
N LEU A 52 12.48 -15.68 8.96
CA LEU A 52 13.91 -15.74 8.79
C LEU A 52 14.36 -17.21 8.86
N GLY A 53 14.20 -17.95 7.77
CA GLY A 53 14.38 -19.40 7.75
C GLY A 53 13.39 -20.08 8.72
N PRO A 54 13.88 -20.85 9.73
CA PRO A 54 13.01 -21.52 10.69
C PRO A 54 12.43 -20.57 11.76
N ILE A 55 12.88 -19.32 11.79
CA ILE A 55 12.47 -18.34 12.80
C ILE A 55 11.35 -17.48 12.25
N SER A 56 10.29 -17.32 13.05
CA SER A 56 9.19 -16.40 12.78
C SER A 56 9.16 -15.33 13.87
N LEU A 57 9.24 -14.07 13.44
CA LEU A 57 9.14 -12.90 14.30
C LEU A 57 7.85 -12.16 13.97
N GLN A 58 7.15 -11.73 15.01
CA GLN A 58 5.93 -10.96 14.85
C GLN A 58 6.11 -9.58 15.47
N PHE A 59 5.86 -8.55 14.67
CA PHE A 59 6.01 -7.16 15.07
C PHE A 59 4.66 -6.46 15.08
N ARG A 60 4.37 -5.77 16.17
CA ARG A 60 3.32 -4.75 16.21
C ARG A 60 3.97 -3.41 15.98
N SER A 61 3.51 -2.70 14.96
CA SER A 61 4.15 -1.49 14.47
C SER A 61 3.14 -0.35 14.43
N GLU A 62 3.55 0.80 14.92
CA GLU A 62 2.93 2.07 14.61
C GLU A 62 3.57 2.60 13.32
N VAL A 63 2.76 2.84 12.30
CA VAL A 63 3.15 3.41 11.01
C VAL A 63 2.56 4.81 10.92
N LYS A 64 3.42 5.81 10.82
CA LYS A 64 3.02 7.21 10.71
C LYS A 64 3.48 7.79 9.37
N GLN A 65 2.57 8.44 8.67
CA GLN A 65 2.85 9.21 7.48
C GLN A 65 3.26 10.63 7.89
N GLU A 66 4.56 10.95 7.75
CA GLU A 66 5.11 12.22 8.23
C GLU A 66 5.15 13.29 7.15
N GLN A 67 5.34 12.89 5.88
CA GLN A 67 5.53 13.82 4.78
C GLN A 67 4.85 13.28 3.52
N LEU A 68 4.10 14.16 2.87
CA LEU A 68 3.51 13.92 1.54
C LEU A 68 3.74 15.16 0.69
N GLU A 69 4.61 15.05 -0.29
CA GLU A 69 4.92 16.10 -1.26
C GLU A 69 4.61 15.58 -2.66
N GLU A 70 3.33 15.66 -3.04
CA GLU A 70 2.84 15.11 -4.31
C GLU A 70 3.54 15.73 -5.52
N ALA A 71 3.79 17.06 -5.48
CA ALA A 71 4.46 17.77 -6.56
C ALA A 71 5.87 17.23 -6.84
N ASP A 72 6.58 16.80 -5.79
CA ASP A 72 7.93 16.24 -5.87
C ASP A 72 7.91 14.69 -5.93
N GLY A 73 6.73 14.09 -5.78
CA GLY A 73 6.57 12.64 -5.74
C GLY A 73 7.23 11.99 -4.51
N VAL A 74 7.29 12.69 -3.38
CA VAL A 74 8.01 12.23 -2.18
C VAL A 74 7.05 11.97 -1.03
N ALA A 75 7.12 10.76 -0.47
CA ALA A 75 6.41 10.37 0.75
C ALA A 75 7.38 9.82 1.79
N VAL A 76 7.16 10.14 3.07
CA VAL A 76 7.96 9.64 4.19
C VAL A 76 7.07 8.97 5.21
N LEU A 77 7.39 7.70 5.53
CA LEU A 77 6.77 6.93 6.60
C LEU A 77 7.77 6.74 7.74
N VAL A 78 7.33 6.94 8.97
CA VAL A 78 8.06 6.55 10.18
C VAL A 78 7.37 5.36 10.81
N ILE A 79 8.16 4.32 11.11
CA ILE A 79 7.68 3.05 11.61
C ILE A 79 8.37 2.75 12.94
N LYS A 80 7.59 2.50 13.98
CA LYS A 80 8.08 2.04 15.28
C LYS A 80 7.50 0.66 15.58
N ALA A 81 8.33 -0.35 15.54
CA ALA A 81 7.95 -1.75 15.67
C ALA A 81 8.47 -2.37 16.96
N LYS A 82 7.62 -3.14 17.64
CA LYS A 82 7.98 -3.96 18.81
C LYS A 82 7.71 -5.43 18.52
N GLU A 83 8.69 -6.28 18.76
CA GLU A 83 8.49 -7.72 18.64
C GLU A 83 7.57 -8.20 19.76
N VAL A 84 6.54 -8.96 19.40
CA VAL A 84 5.42 -9.33 20.30
C VAL A 84 5.85 -10.15 21.50
N LYS A 85 6.90 -10.98 21.35
CA LYS A 85 7.47 -11.84 22.41
C LYS A 85 8.61 -11.16 23.18
N GLY A 86 8.80 -9.85 23.02
CA GLY A 86 9.80 -9.08 23.76
C GLY A 86 11.24 -9.26 23.29
N LYS A 87 11.48 -9.77 22.07
CA LYS A 87 12.84 -10.01 21.53
C LYS A 87 13.52 -8.73 21.02
N GLY A 88 12.90 -7.58 21.16
CA GLY A 88 13.44 -6.29 20.75
C GLY A 88 12.47 -5.51 19.85
N GLY A 89 13.02 -4.69 18.97
CA GLY A 89 12.22 -3.85 18.09
C GLY A 89 13.01 -3.28 16.93
N ALA A 90 12.31 -2.51 16.11
CA ALA A 90 12.86 -1.80 14.98
C ALA A 90 12.28 -0.40 14.92
N GLU A 91 13.08 0.57 14.53
CA GLU A 91 12.63 1.88 14.09
C GLU A 91 13.10 2.10 12.66
N ALA A 92 12.20 2.54 11.79
CA ALA A 92 12.53 2.77 10.39
C ALA A 92 11.92 4.09 9.90
N THR A 93 12.68 4.82 9.09
CA THR A 93 12.18 5.90 8.26
C THR A 93 12.29 5.45 6.82
N VAL A 94 11.17 5.38 6.13
CA VAL A 94 11.09 4.98 4.72
C VAL A 94 10.75 6.21 3.89
N ARG A 95 11.68 6.65 3.07
CA ARG A 95 11.49 7.70 2.07
C ARG A 95 11.24 7.04 0.72
N SER A 96 10.07 7.29 0.16
CA SER A 96 9.68 6.88 -1.19
C SER A 96 9.80 8.06 -2.14
N SER A 97 10.38 7.86 -3.32
CA SER A 97 10.45 8.86 -4.38
C SER A 97 9.91 8.28 -5.68
N LEU A 98 8.86 8.90 -6.22
CA LEU A 98 8.18 8.46 -7.43
C LEU A 98 8.55 9.38 -8.60
N ARG A 99 8.94 8.77 -9.71
CA ARG A 99 9.27 9.49 -10.94
C ARG A 99 8.58 8.83 -12.14
N GLY A 100 7.88 9.62 -12.94
CA GLY A 100 7.32 9.15 -14.22
C GLY A 100 8.43 8.71 -15.18
N THR A 101 8.18 7.63 -15.92
CA THR A 101 9.03 7.09 -16.99
C THR A 101 8.20 6.89 -18.25
N GLU A 102 8.83 6.57 -19.37
CA GLU A 102 8.11 6.29 -20.63
C GLU A 102 7.14 5.10 -20.51
N SER A 103 7.44 4.13 -19.65
CA SER A 103 6.66 2.90 -19.49
C SER A 103 5.81 2.86 -18.20
N GLY A 104 5.80 3.94 -17.39
CA GLY A 104 5.07 3.95 -16.13
C GLY A 104 5.71 4.84 -15.08
N THR A 105 5.93 4.29 -13.88
CA THR A 105 6.52 5.03 -12.76
C THR A 105 7.61 4.21 -12.10
N ARG A 106 8.77 4.82 -11.88
CA ARG A 106 9.85 4.33 -11.04
C ARG A 106 9.61 4.75 -9.61
N VAL A 107 9.67 3.79 -8.69
CA VAL A 107 9.62 4.00 -7.24
C VAL A 107 10.97 3.64 -6.64
N ASP A 108 11.64 4.62 -6.05
CA ASP A 108 12.88 4.42 -5.30
C ASP A 108 12.58 4.53 -3.80
N LEU A 109 13.09 3.58 -3.02
CA LEU A 109 12.91 3.49 -1.58
C LEU A 109 14.25 3.61 -0.87
N VAL A 110 14.34 4.55 0.05
CA VAL A 110 15.48 4.67 0.98
C VAL A 110 14.96 4.44 2.39
N THR A 111 15.45 3.38 3.03
CA THR A 111 15.08 3.02 4.40
C THR A 111 16.25 3.22 5.34
N GLU A 112 16.09 4.11 6.31
CA GLU A 112 16.98 4.20 7.47
C GLU A 112 16.39 3.29 8.56
N LEU A 113 17.13 2.26 8.96
CA LEU A 113 16.65 1.22 9.88
C LEU A 113 17.57 1.10 11.09
N GLU A 114 16.98 1.13 12.27
CA GLU A 114 17.61 0.81 13.55
C GLU A 114 16.95 -0.41 14.15
N LEU A 115 17.75 -1.41 14.54
CA LEU A 115 17.29 -2.63 15.20
C LEU A 115 17.79 -2.64 16.64
N ARG A 116 16.95 -3.11 17.58
CA ARG A 116 17.25 -3.17 19.00
C ARG A 116 16.95 -4.53 19.59
N GLY A 117 17.69 -4.91 20.64
CA GLY A 117 17.54 -6.20 21.31
C GLY A 117 18.02 -7.38 20.48
N ALA A 118 17.44 -8.56 20.69
CA ALA A 118 17.87 -9.79 20.02
C ALA A 118 17.72 -9.74 18.50
N VAL A 119 16.78 -8.94 17.96
CA VAL A 119 16.60 -8.79 16.50
C VAL A 119 17.80 -8.11 15.83
N ALA A 120 18.59 -7.33 16.56
CA ALA A 120 19.79 -6.69 16.03
C ALA A 120 20.92 -7.69 15.72
N GLN A 121 20.86 -8.90 16.27
CA GLN A 121 21.88 -9.96 16.09
C GLN A 121 21.87 -10.57 14.68
N TYR A 122 20.78 -10.41 13.91
CA TYR A 122 20.69 -10.95 12.55
C TYR A 122 21.66 -10.31 11.55
N GLY A 123 22.14 -9.09 11.84
CA GLY A 123 23.15 -8.41 11.05
C GLY A 123 22.65 -7.89 9.68
N ARG A 124 23.46 -7.02 9.09
CA ARG A 124 23.15 -6.34 7.82
C ARG A 124 22.81 -7.26 6.65
N PRO A 125 23.56 -8.36 6.39
CA PRO A 125 23.29 -9.19 5.22
C PRO A 125 21.90 -9.84 5.26
N VAL A 126 21.50 -10.37 6.42
CA VAL A 126 20.17 -11.01 6.58
C VAL A 126 19.06 -9.97 6.45
N VAL A 127 19.21 -8.83 7.10
CA VAL A 127 18.23 -7.75 7.04
C VAL A 127 18.08 -7.20 5.62
N GLY A 128 19.19 -7.02 4.91
CA GLY A 128 19.19 -6.58 3.51
C GLY A 128 18.43 -7.55 2.59
N SER A 129 18.73 -8.86 2.70
CA SER A 129 18.04 -9.88 1.89
C SER A 129 16.54 -9.95 2.20
N VAL A 130 16.14 -9.77 3.46
CA VAL A 130 14.72 -9.72 3.85
C VAL A 130 14.05 -8.49 3.26
N ALA A 131 14.67 -7.32 3.36
CA ALA A 131 14.12 -6.08 2.80
C ALA A 131 13.95 -6.16 1.28
N GLU A 132 14.92 -6.72 0.56
CA GLU A 132 14.84 -6.96 -0.87
C GLU A 132 13.67 -7.88 -1.24
N GLU A 133 13.51 -9.00 -0.54
CA GLU A 133 12.42 -9.95 -0.79
C GLU A 133 11.05 -9.34 -0.47
N LEU A 134 10.92 -8.60 0.63
CA LEU A 134 9.69 -7.88 0.96
C LEU A 134 9.33 -6.85 -0.12
N THR A 135 10.31 -6.07 -0.57
CA THR A 135 10.11 -5.08 -1.66
C THR A 135 9.67 -5.75 -2.96
N ARG A 136 10.31 -6.88 -3.33
CA ARG A 136 9.96 -7.63 -4.52
C ARG A 136 8.50 -8.14 -4.50
N GLN A 137 8.07 -8.72 -3.38
CA GLN A 137 6.70 -9.22 -3.22
C GLN A 137 5.68 -8.08 -3.17
N PHE A 138 6.02 -7.00 -2.48
CA PHE A 138 5.21 -5.78 -2.43
C PHE A 138 5.00 -5.19 -3.83
N ALA A 139 6.07 -5.04 -4.61
CA ALA A 139 6.01 -4.53 -5.98
C ALA A 139 5.11 -5.41 -6.89
N ALA A 140 5.23 -6.73 -6.78
CA ALA A 140 4.39 -7.66 -7.55
C ALA A 140 2.90 -7.52 -7.20
N CYS A 141 2.57 -7.35 -5.92
CA CYS A 141 1.20 -7.13 -5.47
C CYS A 141 0.65 -5.78 -5.97
N LEU A 142 1.44 -4.69 -5.86
CA LEU A 142 1.05 -3.38 -6.37
C LEU A 142 0.81 -3.41 -7.89
N ALA A 143 1.69 -4.08 -8.64
CA ALA A 143 1.52 -4.22 -10.08
C ALA A 143 0.21 -4.94 -10.44
N ALA A 144 -0.17 -5.97 -9.68
CA ALA A 144 -1.44 -6.66 -9.86
C ALA A 144 -2.64 -5.73 -9.55
N MET A 145 -2.59 -4.98 -8.44
CA MET A 145 -3.65 -4.02 -8.09
C MET A 145 -3.83 -2.94 -9.16
N LEU A 146 -2.72 -2.41 -9.69
CA LEU A 146 -2.74 -1.38 -10.73
C LEU A 146 -3.24 -1.93 -12.08
N ALA A 147 -2.99 -3.20 -12.39
CA ALA A 147 -3.51 -3.85 -13.59
C ALA A 147 -5.03 -4.07 -13.52
N ASP A 148 -5.57 -4.38 -12.35
CA ASP A 148 -7.01 -4.59 -12.14
C ASP A 148 -7.81 -3.27 -12.21
N GLU A 149 -7.18 -2.13 -11.93
CA GLU A 149 -7.83 -0.81 -12.02
C GLU A 149 -7.97 -0.30 -13.47
N GLY A 150 -7.30 -0.92 -14.44
CA GLY A 150 -7.29 -0.54 -15.84
C GLY A 150 -6.61 0.82 -16.10
N PRO A 151 -6.34 1.21 -17.35
CA PRO A 151 -5.85 2.53 -17.63
C PRO A 151 -6.91 3.57 -17.21
N ALA A 152 -6.50 4.60 -16.50
CA ALA A 152 -7.33 5.66 -15.94
C ALA A 152 -8.13 6.48 -17.01
N ASP A 153 -8.01 6.15 -18.28
CA ASP A 153 -8.73 6.76 -19.41
C ASP A 153 -10.18 6.24 -19.59
N GLN A 154 -10.61 5.26 -18.77
CA GLN A 154 -12.01 4.89 -18.65
C GLN A 154 -12.55 5.34 -17.28
N ALA A 155 -12.66 6.65 -17.09
CA ALA A 155 -13.62 7.16 -16.12
C ALA A 155 -14.95 6.43 -16.39
N PRO A 156 -15.61 5.81 -15.38
CA PRO A 156 -16.91 5.22 -15.60
C PRO A 156 -17.83 6.35 -16.04
N GLN A 157 -18.07 6.42 -17.36
CA GLN A 157 -19.14 7.25 -17.88
C GLN A 157 -20.38 6.77 -17.14
N ALA A 158 -20.91 7.61 -16.27
CA ALA A 158 -22.17 7.40 -15.59
C ALA A 158 -23.15 6.95 -16.67
N LYS A 159 -23.53 5.67 -16.67
CA LYS A 159 -24.56 5.18 -17.58
C LYS A 159 -25.76 6.06 -17.34
N PRO A 160 -26.31 6.76 -18.35
CA PRO A 160 -27.50 7.57 -18.16
C PRO A 160 -28.55 6.62 -17.60
N ILE A 161 -29.04 6.95 -16.42
CA ILE A 161 -30.14 6.24 -15.77
C ILE A 161 -31.28 6.31 -16.78
N GLY A 162 -31.59 5.17 -17.40
CA GLY A 162 -32.66 5.06 -18.36
C GLY A 162 -34.01 5.32 -17.69
N GLY A 163 -34.34 6.60 -17.50
CA GLY A 163 -35.63 7.07 -16.98
C GLY A 163 -36.82 6.64 -17.83
N LEU A 164 -36.57 6.12 -19.03
CA LEU A 164 -37.62 5.71 -19.97
C LEU A 164 -38.32 4.40 -19.56
N ARG A 165 -37.66 3.52 -18.74
CA ARG A 165 -38.30 2.27 -18.25
C ARG A 165 -39.28 2.49 -17.08
N LEU A 166 -39.17 3.58 -16.37
CA LEU A 166 -40.08 3.90 -15.25
C LEU A 166 -41.36 4.55 -15.75
N LEU A 167 -41.34 5.29 -16.87
CA LEU A 167 -42.55 5.91 -17.43
C LEU A 167 -43.48 4.92 -18.14
N LEU A 168 -42.93 3.87 -18.75
CA LEU A 168 -43.76 2.84 -19.41
C LEU A 168 -44.50 1.93 -18.42
N ARG A 169 -43.99 1.75 -17.19
CA ARG A 169 -44.64 0.96 -16.15
C ARG A 169 -45.82 1.68 -15.47
N SER A 170 -45.81 2.99 -15.48
CA SER A 170 -46.89 3.80 -14.91
C SER A 170 -48.07 4.00 -15.89
N LEU A 171 -47.79 4.03 -17.21
CA LEU A 171 -48.85 4.11 -18.23
C LEU A 171 -49.63 2.79 -18.39
N TRP A 172 -48.94 1.64 -18.29
CA TRP A 172 -49.60 0.33 -18.42
C TRP A 172 -50.55 0.06 -17.26
N ARG A 173 -50.32 0.56 -16.04
CA ARG A 173 -51.23 0.43 -14.92
C ARG A 173 -52.47 1.30 -15.01
N ARG A 174 -52.49 2.34 -15.83
CA ARG A 174 -53.67 3.21 -16.04
C ARG A 174 -54.60 2.73 -17.15
N LEU A 175 -54.09 1.95 -18.10
CA LEU A 175 -54.93 1.46 -19.23
C LEU A 175 -55.69 0.18 -18.91
N PHE A 176 -55.25 -0.63 -17.93
CA PHE A 176 -55.91 -1.91 -17.61
C PHE A 176 -56.78 -1.89 -16.34
N ARG A 177 -57.18 -0.71 -15.86
CA ARG A 177 -58.05 -0.57 -14.69
C ARG A 177 -59.42 0.04 -15.04
N ARG A 178 -59.90 -0.16 -16.28
CA ARG A 178 -61.28 0.07 -16.65
C ARG A 178 -61.72 -1.08 -17.58
N GLY A 179 -62.31 -2.05 -16.96
CA GLY A 179 -63.01 -3.16 -17.53
C GLY A 179 -63.53 -4.05 -16.40
#